data_1b80ca9fe3e73beafc3077df2715fe7e
#
_entry.id   1b80ca9fe3e73beafc3077df2715fe7e
#
_cell.length_a   1.000
_cell.length_b   1.000
_cell.length_c   1.000
_cell.angle_alpha   90.00
_cell.angle_beta   90.00
_cell.angle_gamma   90.00
#
_symmetry.space_group_name_H-M   'P 1'
#
loop_
_entity.id
_entity.type
_entity.pdbx_description
1 polymer ?
#
loop_
_entity_poly.entity_id
_entity_poly.type
_entity_poly.pdbx_seq_one_letter_code
_entity_poly.pdbx_strand_id
1 'polypeptide(L)'
;MATDRLETIIERDDIDAVSLATPPFLHYEMGRAILEAGKHLLLEKPTTLNVEEAKELAGIANAHNCVITLDFEYRFVPEWQHFAELLSSGYVGCPRLIRVDWLMSSRANPDRPWNWYAQKNLGGGALGALGSHTFDYIPWLFGSVRRLSASLHTSIESRPDPNAGNEQKQVDSDDVCAVTMEMANGAPCHVSISSATYAGRGHWVEVYGDRGSLAIGSPSQTDYIYGFKVWGAKAGEERVELPVPERLEFPKRYPDGRLSAFLRVVEVFVQGIDRGRAVAPSMQEGIYSQLLMDLTHESSRRGCWVDVPEIG
;
A
#
# COMPACT_ATOMS: atom_id res chain seq x y z
N MET A 1 21.90 20.04 -7.88
CA MET A 1 22.64 19.22 -8.89
C MET A 1 21.66 18.20 -9.45
N ALA A 2 21.57 17.99 -10.75
CA ALA A 2 20.85 16.87 -11.36
C ALA A 2 21.88 15.89 -11.91
N THR A 3 21.66 14.58 -11.70
CA THR A 3 22.52 13.49 -12.17
C THR A 3 21.64 12.29 -12.54
N ASP A 4 22.12 11.47 -13.44
CA ASP A 4 21.53 10.18 -13.83
C ASP A 4 22.23 8.98 -13.17
N ARG A 5 23.14 9.24 -12.21
CA ARG A 5 23.96 8.23 -11.54
C ARG A 5 23.71 8.26 -10.03
N LEU A 6 23.26 7.13 -9.48
CA LEU A 6 23.02 6.95 -8.05
C LEU A 6 24.34 7.14 -7.25
N GLU A 7 25.46 6.61 -7.75
CA GLU A 7 26.77 6.68 -7.10
C GLU A 7 27.14 8.13 -6.78
N THR A 8 26.86 9.06 -7.69
CA THR A 8 27.12 10.51 -7.49
C THR A 8 26.36 11.08 -6.28
N ILE A 9 25.23 10.50 -5.91
CA ILE A 9 24.41 10.92 -4.76
C ILE A 9 24.93 10.29 -3.47
N ILE A 10 25.14 8.97 -3.48
CA ILE A 10 25.49 8.22 -2.26
C ILE A 10 26.94 8.46 -1.81
N GLU A 11 27.84 8.88 -2.70
CA GLU A 11 29.23 9.27 -2.38
C GLU A 11 29.36 10.66 -1.72
N ARG A 12 28.26 11.44 -1.63
CA ARG A 12 28.31 12.79 -1.06
C ARG A 12 28.19 12.76 0.46
N ASP A 13 29.09 13.46 1.14
CA ASP A 13 29.09 13.62 2.61
C ASP A 13 28.01 14.59 3.12
N ASP A 14 27.46 15.45 2.23
CA ASP A 14 26.42 16.43 2.58
C ASP A 14 24.98 15.92 2.33
N ILE A 15 24.81 14.62 2.05
CA ILE A 15 23.53 13.93 1.91
C ILE A 15 23.42 12.87 3.02
N ASP A 16 22.45 12.99 3.92
CA ASP A 16 22.21 12.04 5.01
C ASP A 16 21.14 11.01 4.65
N ALA A 17 20.23 11.37 3.75
CA ALA A 17 19.05 10.56 3.43
C ALA A 17 18.68 10.65 1.94
N VAL A 18 18.08 9.58 1.42
CA VAL A 18 17.61 9.48 0.03
C VAL A 18 16.16 9.05 0.01
N SER A 19 15.34 9.73 -0.81
CA SER A 19 13.99 9.27 -1.16
C SER A 19 14.05 8.52 -2.49
N LEU A 20 13.66 7.23 -2.47
CA LEU A 20 13.69 6.33 -3.62
C LEU A 20 12.27 6.09 -4.14
N ALA A 21 11.97 6.64 -5.31
CA ALA A 21 10.66 6.60 -5.97
C ALA A 21 10.76 6.01 -7.39
N THR A 22 11.60 5.02 -7.57
CA THR A 22 11.78 4.28 -8.82
C THR A 22 10.71 3.20 -8.99
N PRO A 23 10.62 2.51 -10.15
CA PRO A 23 9.83 1.29 -10.24
C PRO A 23 10.29 0.19 -9.28
N PRO A 24 9.39 -0.70 -8.81
CA PRO A 24 9.66 -1.68 -7.74
C PRO A 24 10.88 -2.57 -7.99
N PHE A 25 11.12 -2.97 -9.24
CA PHE A 25 12.25 -3.84 -9.59
C PHE A 25 13.64 -3.22 -9.37
N LEU A 26 13.71 -1.92 -9.09
CA LEU A 26 14.95 -1.20 -8.75
C LEU A 26 15.09 -0.97 -7.23
N HIS A 27 14.05 -1.19 -6.45
CA HIS A 27 14.03 -0.84 -5.03
C HIS A 27 15.08 -1.59 -4.23
N TYR A 28 15.24 -2.90 -4.47
CA TYR A 28 16.20 -3.71 -3.74
C TYR A 28 17.64 -3.26 -4.01
N GLU A 29 18.07 -3.25 -5.28
CA GLU A 29 19.47 -2.93 -5.62
C GLU A 29 19.84 -1.49 -5.26
N MET A 30 18.97 -0.53 -5.58
CA MET A 30 19.22 0.87 -5.24
C MET A 30 19.12 1.13 -3.73
N GLY A 31 18.14 0.55 -3.07
CA GLY A 31 17.98 0.65 -1.62
C GLY A 31 19.16 0.07 -0.86
N ARG A 32 19.65 -1.09 -1.30
CA ARG A 32 20.86 -1.72 -0.78
C ARG A 32 22.09 -0.78 -0.91
N ALA A 33 22.34 -0.24 -2.10
CA ALA A 33 23.46 0.67 -2.32
C ALA A 33 23.39 1.94 -1.45
N ILE A 34 22.18 2.50 -1.27
CA ILE A 34 21.94 3.66 -0.40
C ILE A 34 22.26 3.32 1.07
N LEU A 35 21.78 2.19 1.57
CA LEU A 35 21.96 1.76 2.96
C LEU A 35 23.40 1.37 3.27
N GLU A 36 24.08 0.65 2.34
CA GLU A 36 25.52 0.30 2.44
C GLU A 36 26.41 1.55 2.47
N ALA A 37 25.99 2.65 1.82
CA ALA A 37 26.64 3.95 1.91
C ALA A 37 26.32 4.72 3.22
N GLY A 38 25.57 4.12 4.16
CA GLY A 38 25.22 4.71 5.45
C GLY A 38 24.17 5.81 5.35
N LYS A 39 23.36 5.85 4.28
CA LYS A 39 22.30 6.85 4.09
C LYS A 39 20.96 6.29 4.54
N HIS A 40 20.13 7.13 5.18
CA HIS A 40 18.75 6.79 5.52
C HIS A 40 17.87 6.71 4.26
N LEU A 41 16.82 5.90 4.28
CA LEU A 41 16.01 5.61 3.10
C LEU A 41 14.53 5.89 3.34
N LEU A 42 13.94 6.79 2.55
CA LEU A 42 12.49 6.88 2.35
C LEU A 42 12.14 6.10 1.09
N LEU A 43 11.42 5.00 1.24
CA LEU A 43 11.18 4.04 0.15
C LEU A 43 9.72 4.05 -0.29
N GLU A 44 9.50 4.20 -1.59
CA GLU A 44 8.19 3.99 -2.21
C GLU A 44 7.74 2.53 -2.11
N LYS A 45 6.43 2.35 -2.14
CA LYS A 45 5.80 1.02 -2.19
C LYS A 45 5.60 0.55 -3.65
N PRO A 46 5.45 -0.76 -3.91
CA PRO A 46 5.68 -1.86 -2.95
C PRO A 46 7.14 -1.90 -2.52
N THR A 47 7.39 -2.47 -1.35
CA THR A 47 8.71 -2.44 -0.71
C THR A 47 9.82 -3.00 -1.61
N THR A 48 9.61 -4.19 -2.16
CA THR A 48 10.54 -4.93 -3.04
C THR A 48 9.74 -5.87 -3.95
N LEU A 49 10.40 -6.77 -4.68
CA LEU A 49 9.72 -7.78 -5.50
C LEU A 49 9.30 -9.03 -4.71
N ASN A 50 9.91 -9.28 -3.55
CA ASN A 50 9.61 -10.40 -2.67
C ASN A 50 10.00 -10.08 -1.22
N VAL A 51 9.51 -10.89 -0.27
CA VAL A 51 9.70 -10.66 1.16
C VAL A 51 11.16 -10.87 1.61
N GLU A 52 11.92 -11.69 0.93
CA GLU A 52 13.33 -11.97 1.23
C GLU A 52 14.19 -10.73 0.96
N GLU A 53 14.01 -10.06 -0.17
CA GLU A 53 14.65 -8.76 -0.46
C GLU A 53 14.31 -7.70 0.60
N ALA A 54 13.04 -7.64 1.04
CA ALA A 54 12.62 -6.70 2.07
C ALA A 54 13.31 -6.97 3.42
N LYS A 55 13.42 -8.25 3.83
CA LYS A 55 14.15 -8.66 5.05
C LYS A 55 15.64 -8.33 4.96
N GLU A 56 16.24 -8.53 3.79
CA GLU A 56 17.65 -8.23 3.56
C GLU A 56 17.92 -6.73 3.69
N LEU A 57 17.09 -5.86 3.08
CA LEU A 57 17.18 -4.40 3.27
C LEU A 57 17.06 -4.01 4.75
N ALA A 58 16.15 -4.62 5.50
CA ALA A 58 16.02 -4.39 6.94
C ALA A 58 17.32 -4.78 7.70
N GLY A 59 17.92 -5.92 7.34
CA GLY A 59 19.19 -6.37 7.91
C GLY A 59 20.33 -5.40 7.64
N ILE A 60 20.46 -4.92 6.40
CA ILE A 60 21.47 -3.92 6.00
C ILE A 60 21.25 -2.60 6.75
N ALA A 61 20.02 -2.12 6.83
CA ALA A 61 19.70 -0.89 7.55
C ALA A 61 20.11 -0.98 9.04
N ASN A 62 19.82 -2.10 9.69
CA ASN A 62 20.23 -2.35 11.07
C ASN A 62 21.75 -2.38 11.22
N ALA A 63 22.47 -3.04 10.30
CA ALA A 63 23.93 -3.14 10.35
C ALA A 63 24.62 -1.77 10.18
N HIS A 64 24.01 -0.85 9.43
CA HIS A 64 24.53 0.49 9.16
C HIS A 64 23.88 1.58 10.03
N ASN A 65 23.01 1.24 10.99
CA ASN A 65 22.24 2.19 11.81
C ASN A 65 21.40 3.17 10.95
N CYS A 66 20.91 2.72 9.81
CA CYS A 66 20.07 3.51 8.93
C CYS A 66 18.59 3.34 9.27
N VAL A 67 17.82 4.41 9.10
CA VAL A 67 16.36 4.41 9.21
C VAL A 67 15.77 4.19 7.83
N ILE A 68 14.77 3.28 7.75
CA ILE A 68 13.92 3.14 6.57
C ILE A 68 12.49 3.49 6.98
N THR A 69 11.84 4.33 6.16
CA THR A 69 10.40 4.62 6.24
C THR A 69 9.75 4.29 4.90
N LEU A 70 8.60 3.62 4.93
CA LEU A 70 7.82 3.28 3.73
C LEU A 70 6.79 4.38 3.44
N ASP A 71 6.58 4.70 2.15
CA ASP A 71 5.52 5.64 1.76
C ASP A 71 4.15 4.96 1.72
N PHE A 72 3.65 4.65 2.92
CA PHE A 72 2.27 4.22 3.13
C PHE A 72 1.40 5.41 3.57
N GLU A 73 1.24 6.36 2.66
CA GLU A 73 0.63 7.68 2.89
C GLU A 73 -0.81 7.63 3.41
N TYR A 74 -1.57 6.55 3.17
CA TYR A 74 -2.94 6.41 3.69
C TYR A 74 -3.03 6.51 5.21
N ARG A 75 -2.01 6.04 5.94
CA ARG A 75 -1.93 6.16 7.41
C ARG A 75 -1.96 7.60 7.91
N PHE A 76 -1.68 8.58 7.03
CA PHE A 76 -1.56 10.00 7.36
C PHE A 76 -2.69 10.86 6.78
N VAL A 77 -3.62 10.26 6.04
CA VAL A 77 -4.82 10.95 5.56
C VAL A 77 -5.78 11.16 6.73
N PRO A 78 -6.30 12.38 6.95
CA PRO A 78 -7.14 12.71 8.11
C PRO A 78 -8.32 11.77 8.33
N GLU A 79 -9.03 11.41 7.27
CA GLU A 79 -10.17 10.49 7.30
C GLU A 79 -9.75 9.08 7.74
N TRP A 80 -8.59 8.60 7.29
CA TRP A 80 -8.05 7.30 7.66
C TRP A 80 -7.59 7.28 9.12
N GLN A 81 -6.98 8.36 9.61
CA GLN A 81 -6.62 8.51 11.03
C GLN A 81 -7.88 8.53 11.91
N HIS A 82 -8.90 9.29 11.49
CA HIS A 82 -10.19 9.31 12.21
C HIS A 82 -10.86 7.94 12.24
N PHE A 83 -10.88 7.24 11.12
CA PHE A 83 -11.41 5.87 11.03
C PHE A 83 -10.65 4.92 11.99
N ALA A 84 -9.32 4.99 12.03
CA ALA A 84 -8.48 4.19 12.93
C ALA A 84 -8.75 4.51 14.40
N GLU A 85 -8.91 5.78 14.77
CA GLU A 85 -9.26 6.21 16.13
C GLU A 85 -10.64 5.68 16.56
N LEU A 86 -11.64 5.74 15.67
CA LEU A 86 -12.97 5.19 15.93
C LEU A 86 -12.92 3.67 16.14
N LEU A 87 -12.13 2.94 15.31
CA LEU A 87 -11.94 1.50 15.51
C LEU A 87 -11.28 1.20 16.84
N SER A 88 -10.19 1.87 17.17
CA SER A 88 -9.44 1.66 18.41
C SER A 88 -10.25 2.01 19.66
N SER A 89 -11.20 2.96 19.55
CA SER A 89 -12.13 3.30 20.64
C SER A 89 -13.23 2.24 20.85
N GLY A 90 -13.27 1.20 20.02
CA GLY A 90 -14.30 0.15 20.09
C GLY A 90 -15.64 0.56 19.52
N TYR A 91 -15.70 1.53 18.60
CA TYR A 91 -16.93 2.02 17.98
C TYR A 91 -17.79 0.88 17.42
N VAL A 92 -17.19 -0.07 16.71
CA VAL A 92 -17.91 -1.21 16.11
C VAL A 92 -18.03 -2.42 17.04
N GLY A 93 -17.31 -2.44 18.17
CA GLY A 93 -17.18 -3.62 19.02
C GLY A 93 -16.29 -4.69 18.38
N CYS A 94 -16.68 -5.97 18.51
CA CYS A 94 -15.96 -7.08 17.86
C CYS A 94 -16.29 -7.13 16.36
N PRO A 95 -15.32 -7.02 15.46
CA PRO A 95 -15.55 -7.15 14.02
C PRO A 95 -16.12 -8.53 13.66
N ARG A 96 -17.17 -8.55 12.82
CA ARG A 96 -17.83 -9.74 12.29
C ARG A 96 -17.60 -9.92 10.80
N LEU A 97 -17.37 -8.82 10.07
CA LEU A 97 -17.08 -8.82 8.64
C LEU A 97 -16.32 -7.53 8.30
N ILE A 98 -15.27 -7.70 7.49
CA ILE A 98 -14.48 -6.62 6.90
C ILE A 98 -14.60 -6.73 5.39
N ARG A 99 -14.80 -5.61 4.69
CA ARG A 99 -14.83 -5.55 3.23
C ARG A 99 -13.94 -4.42 2.74
N VAL A 100 -13.17 -4.71 1.69
CA VAL A 100 -12.34 -3.75 0.97
C VAL A 100 -12.68 -3.85 -0.51
N ASP A 101 -13.11 -2.75 -1.10
CA ASP A 101 -13.27 -2.63 -2.55
C ASP A 101 -12.38 -1.48 -3.04
N TRP A 102 -11.48 -1.76 -3.97
CA TRP A 102 -10.71 -0.74 -4.66
C TRP A 102 -10.84 -0.94 -6.17
N LEU A 103 -11.91 -0.35 -6.74
CA LEU A 103 -12.33 -0.60 -8.11
C LEU A 103 -12.15 0.68 -8.95
N MET A 104 -11.11 0.68 -9.78
CA MET A 104 -10.66 1.83 -10.56
C MET A 104 -10.58 1.52 -12.05
N SER A 105 -10.66 2.56 -12.87
CA SER A 105 -10.50 2.46 -14.33
C SER A 105 -9.12 2.93 -14.82
N SER A 106 -8.17 3.11 -13.91
CA SER A 106 -6.86 3.72 -14.21
C SER A 106 -6.06 2.97 -15.29
N ARG A 107 -6.31 1.67 -15.46
CA ARG A 107 -5.66 0.80 -16.46
C ARG A 107 -6.66 0.12 -17.40
N ALA A 108 -7.94 0.50 -17.37
CA ALA A 108 -9.01 -0.14 -18.14
C ALA A 108 -8.88 0.08 -19.66
N ASN A 109 -8.27 1.18 -20.12
CA ASN A 109 -8.03 1.40 -21.55
C ASN A 109 -6.94 0.42 -22.07
N PRO A 110 -7.24 -0.50 -23.01
CA PRO A 110 -6.26 -1.43 -23.57
C PRO A 110 -5.16 -0.74 -24.41
N ASP A 111 -5.41 0.47 -24.93
CA ASP A 111 -4.45 1.22 -25.75
C ASP A 111 -3.36 1.93 -24.91
N ARG A 112 -3.39 1.80 -23.58
CA ARG A 112 -2.29 2.31 -22.73
C ARG A 112 -0.98 1.61 -23.09
N PRO A 113 0.14 2.36 -23.17
CA PRO A 113 1.43 1.79 -23.53
C PRO A 113 1.86 0.65 -22.61
N TRP A 114 2.40 -0.41 -23.21
CA TRP A 114 3.09 -1.47 -22.49
C TRP A 114 4.34 -0.90 -21.80
N ASN A 115 4.56 -1.26 -20.55
CA ASN A 115 5.72 -0.88 -19.75
C ASN A 115 5.94 -1.90 -18.62
N TRP A 116 6.78 -1.57 -17.62
CA TRP A 116 7.06 -2.45 -16.49
C TRP A 116 5.79 -2.87 -15.71
N TYR A 117 4.76 -2.01 -15.67
CA TYR A 117 3.50 -2.33 -14.98
C TYR A 117 2.75 -3.51 -15.62
N ALA A 118 2.99 -3.80 -16.90
CA ALA A 118 2.42 -4.94 -17.60
C ALA A 118 3.16 -6.25 -17.32
N GLN A 119 4.22 -6.22 -16.49
CA GLN A 119 5.13 -7.33 -16.26
C GLN A 119 5.14 -7.72 -14.79
N LYS A 120 4.69 -8.96 -14.51
CA LYS A 120 4.64 -9.50 -13.15
C LYS A 120 6.02 -9.56 -12.48
N ASN A 121 7.04 -10.00 -13.23
CA ASN A 121 8.41 -10.12 -12.73
C ASN A 121 9.09 -8.79 -12.40
N LEU A 122 8.48 -7.66 -12.80
CA LEU A 122 8.94 -6.31 -12.46
C LEU A 122 8.08 -5.63 -11.37
N GLY A 123 7.23 -6.40 -10.70
CA GLY A 123 6.34 -5.88 -9.66
C GLY A 123 5.12 -5.14 -10.22
N GLY A 124 4.79 -5.36 -11.50
CA GLY A 124 3.61 -4.80 -12.15
C GLY A 124 2.31 -5.42 -11.64
N GLY A 125 1.19 -4.80 -12.02
CA GLY A 125 -0.15 -5.27 -11.70
C GLY A 125 -0.88 -4.48 -10.63
N ALA A 126 -2.17 -4.80 -10.47
CA ALA A 126 -3.05 -4.17 -9.49
C ALA A 126 -2.67 -4.57 -8.06
N LEU A 127 -2.21 -5.81 -7.86
CA LEU A 127 -1.72 -6.27 -6.55
C LEU A 127 -0.53 -5.43 -6.08
N GLY A 128 0.50 -5.22 -6.89
CA GLY A 128 1.64 -4.39 -6.54
C GLY A 128 1.26 -2.93 -6.31
N ALA A 129 0.47 -2.34 -7.20
CA ALA A 129 0.16 -0.92 -7.17
C ALA A 129 -0.86 -0.51 -6.10
N LEU A 130 -1.91 -1.30 -5.91
CA LEU A 130 -3.04 -1.03 -5.01
C LEU A 130 -3.05 -1.98 -3.81
N GLY A 131 -2.74 -3.26 -4.05
CA GLY A 131 -2.69 -4.27 -3.01
C GLY A 131 -1.63 -4.01 -1.95
N SER A 132 -0.48 -3.43 -2.30
CA SER A 132 0.56 -3.05 -1.34
C SER A 132 0.04 -2.10 -0.25
N HIS A 133 -0.74 -1.08 -0.60
CA HIS A 133 -1.41 -0.23 0.37
C HIS A 133 -2.47 -0.99 1.17
N THR A 134 -3.27 -1.82 0.47
CA THR A 134 -4.32 -2.62 1.10
C THR A 134 -3.75 -3.54 2.18
N PHE A 135 -2.62 -4.17 1.90
CA PHE A 135 -1.94 -5.08 2.83
C PHE A 135 -1.09 -4.36 3.88
N ASP A 136 -0.94 -3.04 3.77
CA ASP A 136 -0.45 -2.20 4.84
C ASP A 136 -1.59 -1.80 5.79
N TYR A 137 -2.69 -1.24 5.26
CA TYR A 137 -3.72 -0.70 6.16
C TYR A 137 -4.63 -1.78 6.79
N ILE A 138 -4.79 -2.97 6.19
CA ILE A 138 -5.59 -4.04 6.84
C ILE A 138 -4.97 -4.46 8.19
N PRO A 139 -3.67 -4.81 8.28
CA PRO A 139 -3.06 -5.13 9.57
C PRO A 139 -3.04 -3.95 10.54
N TRP A 140 -2.82 -2.75 10.06
CA TRP A 140 -2.85 -1.54 10.88
C TRP A 140 -4.20 -1.30 11.53
N LEU A 141 -5.30 -1.54 10.81
CA LEU A 141 -6.67 -1.26 11.27
C LEU A 141 -7.29 -2.42 12.03
N PHE A 142 -7.02 -3.66 11.64
CA PHE A 142 -7.78 -4.84 12.09
C PHE A 142 -6.92 -5.94 12.72
N GLY A 143 -5.60 -5.75 12.81
CA GLY A 143 -4.66 -6.74 13.33
C GLY A 143 -4.17 -7.73 12.27
N SER A 144 -3.40 -8.73 12.70
CA SER A 144 -2.74 -9.67 11.80
C SER A 144 -3.72 -10.61 11.06
N VAL A 145 -3.29 -11.05 9.89
CA VAL A 145 -3.98 -12.05 9.08
C VAL A 145 -3.48 -13.43 9.48
N ARG A 146 -4.40 -14.38 9.70
CA ARG A 146 -4.09 -15.77 10.02
C ARG A 146 -3.81 -16.60 8.77
N ARG A 147 -4.65 -16.48 7.75
CA ARG A 147 -4.54 -17.16 6.46
C ARG A 147 -5.31 -16.42 5.38
N LEU A 148 -4.98 -16.68 4.13
CA LEU A 148 -5.67 -16.08 3.00
C LEU A 148 -5.88 -17.07 1.84
N SER A 149 -6.88 -16.75 1.00
CA SER A 149 -7.11 -17.41 -0.29
C SER A 149 -7.33 -16.37 -1.36
N ALA A 150 -6.72 -16.51 -2.52
CA ALA A 150 -6.71 -15.48 -3.55
C ALA A 150 -6.92 -16.01 -4.96
N SER A 151 -7.45 -15.13 -5.82
CA SER A 151 -7.50 -15.30 -7.27
C SER A 151 -7.00 -14.02 -7.93
N LEU A 152 -5.97 -14.13 -8.75
CA LEU A 152 -5.42 -13.06 -9.58
C LEU A 152 -5.81 -13.31 -11.03
N HIS A 153 -6.20 -12.26 -11.75
CA HIS A 153 -6.63 -12.35 -13.15
C HIS A 153 -6.06 -11.21 -13.97
N THR A 154 -5.68 -11.51 -15.22
CA THR A 154 -5.28 -10.55 -16.25
C THR A 154 -6.39 -10.47 -17.28
N SER A 155 -7.21 -9.42 -17.24
CA SER A 155 -8.32 -9.24 -18.19
C SER A 155 -7.89 -8.50 -19.47
N ILE A 156 -6.81 -7.71 -19.40
CA ILE A 156 -6.22 -7.03 -20.56
C ILE A 156 -4.91 -7.75 -20.91
N GLU A 157 -5.01 -8.71 -21.84
CA GLU A 157 -3.95 -9.66 -22.15
C GLU A 157 -2.80 -9.08 -23.00
N SER A 158 -3.02 -7.94 -23.67
CA SER A 158 -1.99 -7.27 -24.49
C SER A 158 -2.10 -5.77 -24.46
N ARG A 159 -0.99 -5.10 -24.73
CA ARG A 159 -0.88 -3.64 -24.85
C ARG A 159 0.12 -3.27 -25.93
N PRO A 160 -0.05 -2.10 -26.60
CA PRO A 160 0.92 -1.62 -27.61
C PRO A 160 2.26 -1.27 -26.95
N ASP A 161 3.38 -1.81 -27.49
CA ASP A 161 4.73 -1.46 -27.06
C ASP A 161 5.25 -0.26 -27.87
N PRO A 162 5.42 0.91 -27.25
CA PRO A 162 5.91 2.10 -27.95
C PRO A 162 7.34 1.95 -28.48
N ASN A 163 8.14 1.03 -27.90
CA ASN A 163 9.50 0.78 -28.34
C ASN A 163 9.57 -0.20 -29.51
N ALA A 164 8.45 -0.87 -29.86
CA ALA A 164 8.32 -1.82 -30.95
C ALA A 164 7.28 -1.39 -31.98
N GLY A 165 7.18 -0.09 -32.28
CA GLY A 165 6.23 0.42 -33.27
C GLY A 165 4.74 0.23 -32.91
N ASN A 166 4.42 0.12 -31.65
CA ASN A 166 3.09 -0.20 -31.10
C ASN A 166 2.59 -1.63 -31.43
N GLU A 167 3.48 -2.56 -31.71
CA GLU A 167 3.11 -3.97 -31.77
C GLU A 167 2.51 -4.44 -30.43
N GLN A 168 1.49 -5.31 -30.51
CA GLN A 168 0.83 -5.83 -29.30
C GLN A 168 1.78 -6.78 -28.55
N LYS A 169 2.02 -6.48 -27.28
CA LYS A 169 2.89 -7.25 -26.39
C LYS A 169 2.08 -7.78 -25.22
N GLN A 170 2.35 -9.03 -24.86
CA GLN A 170 1.61 -9.74 -23.81
C GLN A 170 1.78 -9.05 -22.45
N VAL A 171 0.69 -9.01 -21.70
CA VAL A 171 0.63 -8.61 -20.28
C VAL A 171 0.51 -9.89 -19.46
N ASP A 172 1.35 -10.03 -18.43
CA ASP A 172 1.33 -11.17 -17.51
C ASP A 172 1.09 -10.77 -16.05
N SER A 173 0.96 -9.46 -15.80
CA SER A 173 0.58 -8.92 -14.49
C SER A 173 -0.94 -8.90 -14.33
N ASP A 174 -1.40 -9.00 -13.08
CA ASP A 174 -2.82 -8.93 -12.75
C ASP A 174 -3.40 -7.52 -12.91
N ASP A 175 -4.66 -7.43 -13.31
CA ASP A 175 -5.46 -6.21 -13.25
C ASP A 175 -6.71 -6.37 -12.38
N VAL A 176 -6.98 -7.60 -11.91
CA VAL A 176 -8.00 -7.95 -10.92
C VAL A 176 -7.40 -8.86 -9.86
N CYS A 177 -7.66 -8.53 -8.60
CA CYS A 177 -7.23 -9.29 -7.43
C CYS A 177 -8.42 -9.46 -6.47
N ALA A 178 -8.81 -10.71 -6.20
CA ALA A 178 -9.81 -11.06 -5.20
C ALA A 178 -9.15 -11.89 -4.10
N VAL A 179 -9.26 -11.43 -2.85
CA VAL A 179 -8.66 -12.11 -1.70
C VAL A 179 -9.70 -12.28 -0.60
N THR A 180 -9.76 -13.46 -0.02
CA THR A 180 -10.46 -13.73 1.24
C THR A 180 -9.44 -14.00 2.32
N MET A 181 -9.53 -13.29 3.44
CA MET A 181 -8.64 -13.45 4.58
C MET A 181 -9.43 -13.86 5.81
N GLU A 182 -8.81 -14.64 6.68
CA GLU A 182 -9.23 -14.85 8.06
C GLU A 182 -8.27 -14.06 8.95
N MET A 183 -8.82 -13.09 9.68
CA MET A 183 -8.03 -12.30 10.62
C MET A 183 -7.68 -13.13 11.86
N ALA A 184 -6.64 -12.76 12.59
CA ALA A 184 -6.25 -13.47 13.83
C ALA A 184 -7.37 -13.50 14.89
N ASN A 185 -8.25 -12.50 14.91
CA ASN A 185 -9.43 -12.46 15.77
C ASN A 185 -10.62 -13.29 15.24
N GLY A 186 -10.45 -14.01 14.12
CA GLY A 186 -11.46 -14.84 13.48
C GLY A 186 -12.40 -14.13 12.51
N ALA A 187 -12.35 -12.80 12.40
CA ALA A 187 -13.21 -12.06 11.48
C ALA A 187 -12.83 -12.34 10.02
N PRO A 188 -13.78 -12.62 9.11
CA PRO A 188 -13.52 -12.70 7.68
C PRO A 188 -13.29 -11.29 7.10
N CYS A 189 -12.31 -11.20 6.19
CA CYS A 189 -12.05 -10.00 5.41
C CYS A 189 -12.08 -10.34 3.92
N HIS A 190 -12.88 -9.62 3.14
CA HIS A 190 -12.98 -9.78 1.69
C HIS A 190 -12.41 -8.56 0.99
N VAL A 191 -11.49 -8.79 0.07
CA VAL A 191 -10.78 -7.75 -0.69
C VAL A 191 -11.05 -7.94 -2.17
N SER A 192 -11.50 -6.88 -2.84
CA SER A 192 -11.68 -6.82 -4.28
C SER A 192 -10.93 -5.61 -4.83
N ILE A 193 -9.89 -5.85 -5.59
CA ILE A 193 -9.06 -4.82 -6.22
C ILE A 193 -9.16 -4.98 -7.74
N SER A 194 -9.37 -3.88 -8.45
CA SER A 194 -9.23 -3.85 -9.91
C SER A 194 -8.75 -2.49 -10.38
N SER A 195 -7.81 -2.50 -11.29
CA SER A 195 -7.36 -1.31 -12.04
C SER A 195 -8.01 -1.17 -13.41
N ALA A 196 -8.87 -2.14 -13.80
CA ALA A 196 -9.49 -2.25 -15.11
C ALA A 196 -11.03 -2.18 -15.09
N THR A 197 -11.64 -1.68 -14.02
CA THR A 197 -13.09 -1.65 -13.82
C THR A 197 -13.66 -0.28 -14.16
N TYR A 198 -14.34 -0.14 -15.31
CA TYR A 198 -15.07 1.08 -15.66
C TYR A 198 -16.21 1.35 -14.68
N ALA A 199 -16.41 2.63 -14.31
CA ALA A 199 -17.43 3.07 -13.37
C ALA A 199 -17.43 2.30 -12.03
N GLY A 200 -16.25 1.81 -11.61
CA GLY A 200 -16.08 1.17 -10.32
C GLY A 200 -16.42 2.13 -9.16
N ARG A 201 -16.79 1.57 -8.00
CA ARG A 201 -17.22 2.37 -6.84
C ARG A 201 -16.11 3.20 -6.19
N GLY A 202 -14.87 3.12 -6.64
CA GLY A 202 -13.71 3.78 -6.04
C GLY A 202 -13.07 2.94 -4.94
N HIS A 203 -12.56 3.59 -3.90
CA HIS A 203 -11.84 2.93 -2.79
C HIS A 203 -12.68 2.98 -1.50
N TRP A 204 -13.02 1.81 -0.96
CA TRP A 204 -13.89 1.66 0.21
C TRP A 204 -13.36 0.61 1.17
N VAL A 205 -13.43 0.90 2.47
CA VAL A 205 -13.23 -0.07 3.55
C VAL A 205 -14.44 0.01 4.47
N GLU A 206 -15.06 -1.14 4.73
CA GLU A 206 -16.23 -1.26 5.58
C GLU A 206 -16.00 -2.34 6.64
N VAL A 207 -16.41 -2.06 7.87
CA VAL A 207 -16.34 -3.02 8.97
C VAL A 207 -17.69 -3.04 9.69
N TYR A 208 -18.18 -4.26 9.93
CA TYR A 208 -19.43 -4.56 10.61
C TYR A 208 -19.11 -5.35 11.87
N GLY A 209 -19.48 -4.82 13.01
CA GLY A 209 -19.24 -5.45 14.30
C GLY A 209 -20.52 -5.71 15.09
N ASP A 210 -20.38 -6.11 16.33
CA ASP A 210 -21.51 -6.42 17.23
C ASP A 210 -22.15 -5.18 17.86
N ARG A 211 -21.51 -4.01 17.79
CA ARG A 211 -22.01 -2.73 18.33
C ARG A 211 -22.32 -1.69 17.27
N GLY A 212 -22.00 -1.95 16.01
CA GLY A 212 -22.24 -1.01 14.92
C GLY A 212 -21.39 -1.31 13.70
N SER A 213 -21.34 -0.34 12.79
CA SER A 213 -20.54 -0.40 11.59
C SER A 213 -19.82 0.92 11.35
N LEU A 214 -18.66 0.82 10.67
CA LEU A 214 -17.92 1.96 10.13
C LEU A 214 -17.62 1.73 8.66
N ALA A 215 -17.58 2.81 7.90
CA ALA A 215 -17.11 2.82 6.53
C ALA A 215 -16.21 4.04 6.30
N ILE A 216 -15.14 3.85 5.55
CA ILE A 216 -14.38 4.93 4.93
C ILE A 216 -14.34 4.69 3.43
N GLY A 217 -14.49 5.73 2.63
CA GLY A 217 -14.43 5.55 1.19
C GLY A 217 -14.38 6.83 0.40
N SER A 218 -13.97 6.69 -0.87
CA SER A 218 -13.97 7.72 -1.89
C SER A 218 -14.48 7.14 -3.20
N PRO A 219 -15.53 7.71 -3.80
CA PRO A 219 -15.99 7.33 -5.13
C PRO A 219 -15.11 7.94 -6.24
N SER A 220 -14.19 8.84 -5.91
CA SER A 220 -13.35 9.53 -6.88
C SER A 220 -12.40 8.56 -7.57
N GLN A 221 -12.29 8.68 -8.90
CA GLN A 221 -11.36 7.91 -9.72
C GLN A 221 -10.03 8.66 -9.96
N THR A 222 -9.95 9.93 -9.59
CA THR A 222 -8.82 10.83 -9.87
C THR A 222 -8.25 11.49 -8.62
N ASP A 223 -9.08 12.17 -7.84
CA ASP A 223 -8.69 12.78 -6.57
C ASP A 223 -9.29 12.00 -5.41
N TYR A 224 -8.69 10.87 -5.12
CA TYR A 224 -9.20 9.96 -4.09
C TYR A 224 -8.77 10.37 -2.68
N ILE A 225 -7.67 11.09 -2.49
CA ILE A 225 -7.19 11.48 -1.14
C ILE A 225 -8.16 12.47 -0.48
N TYR A 226 -8.54 13.54 -1.17
CA TYR A 226 -9.50 14.52 -0.62
C TYR A 226 -10.96 14.08 -0.74
N GLY A 227 -11.21 13.00 -1.48
CA GLY A 227 -12.56 12.46 -1.66
C GLY A 227 -13.00 11.50 -0.56
N PHE A 228 -12.12 11.14 0.37
CA PHE A 228 -12.48 10.23 1.46
C PHE A 228 -13.47 10.90 2.43
N LYS A 229 -14.39 10.08 2.92
CA LYS A 229 -15.31 10.41 4.02
C LYS A 229 -15.45 9.20 4.93
N VAL A 230 -15.86 9.46 6.16
CA VAL A 230 -16.11 8.42 7.16
C VAL A 230 -17.60 8.40 7.50
N TRP A 231 -18.17 7.21 7.57
CA TRP A 231 -19.56 6.99 7.99
C TRP A 231 -19.60 5.95 9.09
N GLY A 232 -20.58 6.10 9.99
CA GLY A 232 -20.82 5.15 11.06
C GLY A 232 -22.28 4.99 11.40
N ALA A 233 -22.61 3.85 11.98
CA ALA A 233 -23.90 3.58 12.61
C ALA A 233 -23.67 2.77 13.88
N LYS A 234 -24.33 3.11 14.97
CA LYS A 234 -24.47 2.20 16.13
C LYS A 234 -25.56 1.16 15.85
N ALA A 235 -25.55 0.07 16.62
CA ALA A 235 -26.56 -0.98 16.47
C ALA A 235 -27.98 -0.41 16.60
N GLY A 236 -28.80 -0.59 15.57
CA GLY A 236 -30.17 -0.08 15.50
C GLY A 236 -30.31 1.37 15.00
N GLU A 237 -29.23 2.04 14.66
CA GLU A 237 -29.24 3.41 14.12
C GLU A 237 -28.99 3.43 12.60
N GLU A 238 -29.38 4.51 11.95
CA GLU A 238 -29.04 4.77 10.55
C GLU A 238 -27.58 5.20 10.42
N ARG A 239 -26.96 4.89 9.28
CA ARG A 239 -25.60 5.32 8.95
C ARG A 239 -25.57 6.82 8.67
N VAL A 240 -24.69 7.54 9.38
CA VAL A 240 -24.43 8.96 9.21
C VAL A 240 -22.98 9.24 8.89
N GLU A 241 -22.71 10.36 8.22
CA GLU A 241 -21.35 10.85 8.01
C GLU A 241 -20.76 11.34 9.35
N LEU A 242 -19.55 10.92 9.64
CA LEU A 242 -18.79 11.29 10.84
C LEU A 242 -17.71 12.30 10.43
N PRO A 243 -17.84 13.58 10.77
CA PRO A 243 -16.88 14.61 10.37
C PRO A 243 -15.51 14.37 11.00
N VAL A 244 -14.46 14.62 10.23
CA VAL A 244 -13.09 14.53 10.72
C VAL A 244 -12.83 15.65 11.73
N PRO A 245 -12.24 15.34 12.91
CA PRO A 245 -11.87 16.35 13.88
C PRO A 245 -10.78 17.29 13.31
N GLU A 246 -10.91 18.60 13.57
CA GLU A 246 -10.00 19.65 13.08
C GLU A 246 -8.52 19.36 13.38
N ARG A 247 -8.21 18.74 14.52
CA ARG A 247 -6.84 18.36 14.92
C ARG A 247 -6.15 17.37 13.98
N LEU A 248 -6.91 16.63 13.16
CA LEU A 248 -6.40 15.67 12.18
C LEU A 248 -6.23 16.30 10.80
N GLU A 249 -6.87 17.44 10.54
CA GLU A 249 -6.82 18.10 9.25
C GLU A 249 -5.39 18.39 8.80
N PHE A 250 -5.18 18.42 7.49
CA PHE A 250 -3.89 18.84 6.95
C PHE A 250 -3.66 20.33 7.25
N PRO A 251 -2.49 20.71 7.78
CA PRO A 251 -2.16 22.11 8.03
C PRO A 251 -2.11 22.92 6.72
N LYS A 252 -1.85 22.25 5.60
CA LYS A 252 -1.88 22.81 4.25
C LYS A 252 -2.36 21.77 3.25
N ARG A 253 -3.27 22.17 2.38
CA ARG A 253 -3.74 21.35 1.25
C ARG A 253 -3.05 21.78 -0.03
N TYR A 254 -2.63 20.82 -0.83
CA TYR A 254 -2.00 21.03 -2.13
C TYR A 254 -2.93 20.57 -3.25
N PRO A 255 -2.76 21.06 -4.51
CA PRO A 255 -3.58 20.60 -5.63
C PRO A 255 -3.51 19.08 -5.86
N ASP A 256 -2.34 18.46 -5.67
CA ASP A 256 -2.21 17.01 -5.58
C ASP A 256 -2.40 16.59 -4.12
N GLY A 257 -3.50 15.92 -3.82
CA GLY A 257 -3.85 15.49 -2.46
C GLY A 257 -2.81 14.56 -1.82
N ARG A 258 -2.10 13.78 -2.63
CA ARG A 258 -1.05 12.87 -2.16
C ARG A 258 0.09 13.62 -1.49
N LEU A 259 0.43 14.80 -2.00
CA LEU A 259 1.52 15.60 -1.43
C LEU A 259 1.27 15.98 0.04
N SER A 260 0.02 16.25 0.43
CA SER A 260 -0.31 16.56 1.82
C SER A 260 -0.04 15.40 2.76
N ALA A 261 -0.41 14.17 2.36
CA ALA A 261 -0.17 12.95 3.13
C ALA A 261 1.31 12.56 3.10
N PHE A 262 1.97 12.64 1.94
CA PHE A 262 3.40 12.36 1.78
C PHE A 262 4.28 13.24 2.67
N LEU A 263 3.96 14.52 2.82
CA LEU A 263 4.72 15.40 3.73
C LEU A 263 4.69 14.92 5.18
N ARG A 264 3.58 14.33 5.65
CA ARG A 264 3.53 13.69 6.98
C ARG A 264 4.40 12.42 7.05
N VAL A 265 4.50 11.67 5.95
CA VAL A 265 5.47 10.55 5.87
C VAL A 265 6.90 11.07 6.00
N VAL A 266 7.24 12.15 5.28
CA VAL A 266 8.55 12.80 5.39
C VAL A 266 8.83 13.30 6.81
N GLU A 267 7.85 13.91 7.48
CA GLU A 267 7.98 14.33 8.89
C GLU A 267 8.30 13.16 9.81
N VAL A 268 7.62 12.02 9.64
CA VAL A 268 7.87 10.80 10.42
C VAL A 268 9.25 10.22 10.11
N PHE A 269 9.68 10.26 8.85
CA PHE A 269 11.02 9.83 8.44
C PHE A 269 12.11 10.66 9.12
N VAL A 270 12.02 11.98 9.07
CA VAL A 270 12.97 12.89 9.73
C VAL A 270 12.96 12.67 11.25
N GLN A 271 11.79 12.53 11.88
CA GLN A 271 11.69 12.21 13.30
C GLN A 271 12.34 10.86 13.64
N GLY A 272 12.27 9.88 12.77
CA GLY A 272 12.95 8.59 12.92
C GLY A 272 14.46 8.75 12.92
N ILE A 273 14.99 9.55 12.00
CA ILE A 273 16.41 9.87 11.90
C ILE A 273 16.88 10.59 13.16
N ASP A 274 16.19 11.63 13.60
CA ASP A 274 16.52 12.42 14.80
C ASP A 274 16.53 11.56 16.08
N ARG A 275 15.68 10.54 16.14
CA ARG A 275 15.59 9.62 17.29
C ARG A 275 16.53 8.40 17.17
N GLY A 276 17.21 8.23 16.05
CA GLY A 276 18.04 7.06 15.75
C GLY A 276 17.27 5.74 15.70
N ARG A 277 15.97 5.77 15.40
CA ARG A 277 15.12 4.58 15.28
C ARG A 277 13.97 4.79 14.31
N ALA A 278 13.62 3.74 13.58
CA ALA A 278 12.46 3.76 12.69
C ALA A 278 11.16 4.03 13.47
N VAL A 279 10.25 4.76 12.84
CA VAL A 279 8.88 5.02 13.27
C VAL A 279 7.95 4.50 12.19
N ALA A 280 6.85 3.86 12.56
CA ALA A 280 5.88 3.32 11.59
C ALA A 280 5.28 4.42 10.68
N PRO A 281 5.13 4.14 9.37
CA PRO A 281 5.40 2.87 8.70
C PRO A 281 6.89 2.64 8.42
N SER A 282 7.39 1.52 8.89
CA SER A 282 8.79 1.12 8.82
C SER A 282 8.98 -0.13 7.96
N MET A 283 10.17 -0.70 7.93
CA MET A 283 10.40 -1.99 7.26
C MET A 283 9.59 -3.14 7.86
N GLN A 284 9.13 -3.06 9.11
CA GLN A 284 8.26 -4.08 9.69
C GLN A 284 6.93 -4.15 8.91
N GLU A 285 6.30 -3.02 8.67
CA GLU A 285 5.08 -2.92 7.86
C GLU A 285 5.36 -3.28 6.39
N GLY A 286 6.49 -2.84 5.85
CA GLY A 286 6.92 -3.16 4.49
C GLY A 286 7.11 -4.66 4.26
N ILE A 287 7.79 -5.35 5.17
CA ILE A 287 7.99 -6.81 5.14
C ILE A 287 6.65 -7.53 5.23
N TYR A 288 5.75 -7.10 6.13
CA TYR A 288 4.46 -7.76 6.30
C TYR A 288 3.55 -7.57 5.08
N SER A 289 3.48 -6.35 4.53
CA SER A 289 2.75 -6.08 3.29
C SER A 289 3.30 -6.91 2.12
N GLN A 290 4.62 -7.01 1.97
CA GLN A 290 5.26 -7.81 0.94
C GLN A 290 4.99 -9.31 1.13
N LEU A 291 5.06 -9.83 2.35
CA LEU A 291 4.70 -11.21 2.67
C LEU A 291 3.26 -11.54 2.24
N LEU A 292 2.31 -10.67 2.54
CA LEU A 292 0.92 -10.88 2.14
C LEU A 292 0.75 -10.88 0.61
N MET A 293 1.51 -10.06 -0.13
CA MET A 293 1.53 -10.09 -1.60
C MET A 293 2.10 -11.41 -2.13
N ASP A 294 3.22 -11.88 -1.60
CA ASP A 294 3.86 -13.14 -2.01
C ASP A 294 2.92 -14.34 -1.75
N LEU A 295 2.28 -14.37 -0.58
CA LEU A 295 1.28 -15.38 -0.23
C LEU A 295 0.02 -15.30 -1.11
N THR A 296 -0.37 -14.10 -1.55
CA THR A 296 -1.47 -13.90 -2.51
C THR A 296 -1.13 -14.52 -3.86
N HIS A 297 0.09 -14.33 -4.36
CA HIS A 297 0.57 -15.00 -5.55
C HIS A 297 0.63 -16.52 -5.39
N GLU A 298 1.12 -17.01 -4.24
CA GLU A 298 1.19 -18.43 -3.94
C GLU A 298 -0.21 -19.05 -3.89
N SER A 299 -1.14 -18.46 -3.15
CA SER A 299 -2.51 -18.92 -3.03
C SER A 299 -3.21 -18.99 -4.39
N SER A 300 -3.11 -17.93 -5.20
CA SER A 300 -3.70 -17.88 -6.54
C SER A 300 -3.13 -18.97 -7.46
N ARG A 301 -1.82 -19.21 -7.42
CA ARG A 301 -1.16 -20.25 -8.20
C ARG A 301 -1.56 -21.67 -7.76
N ARG A 302 -1.73 -21.89 -6.45
CA ARG A 302 -2.07 -23.21 -5.88
C ARG A 302 -3.57 -23.48 -5.84
N GLY A 303 -4.41 -22.45 -5.96
CA GLY A 303 -5.86 -22.55 -5.83
C GLY A 303 -6.33 -22.97 -4.43
N CYS A 304 -5.60 -22.62 -3.38
CA CYS A 304 -5.92 -23.04 -2.01
C CYS A 304 -5.61 -21.96 -0.99
N TRP A 305 -6.13 -22.13 0.24
CA TRP A 305 -5.76 -21.33 1.40
C TRP A 305 -4.28 -21.51 1.75
N VAL A 306 -3.62 -20.43 2.14
CA VAL A 306 -2.26 -20.42 2.67
C VAL A 306 -2.26 -19.73 4.03
N ASP A 307 -1.53 -20.29 4.98
CA ASP A 307 -1.35 -19.73 6.30
C ASP A 307 -0.33 -18.58 6.24
N VAL A 308 -0.56 -17.53 7.02
CA VAL A 308 0.37 -16.41 7.17
C VAL A 308 1.28 -16.70 8.36
N PRO A 309 2.59 -16.88 8.16
CA PRO A 309 3.51 -17.11 9.24
C PRO A 309 3.64 -15.86 10.12
N GLU A 310 3.91 -16.04 11.41
CA GLU A 310 4.30 -14.95 12.28
C GLU A 310 5.65 -14.39 11.80
N ILE A 311 5.74 -13.07 11.69
CA ILE A 311 7.01 -12.39 11.46
C ILE A 311 7.61 -12.10 12.83
N GLY A 312 8.74 -12.72 13.12
CA GLY A 312 9.50 -12.54 14.35
C GLY A 312 10.11 -11.13 14.45
#